data_7f1396d28cfff8ea298a1876454b5345
#
_entry.id   7f1396d28cfff8ea298a1876454b5345
#
_cell.length_a   1.000
_cell.length_b   1.000
_cell.length_c   1.000
_cell.angle_alpha   90.00
_cell.angle_beta   90.00
_cell.angle_gamma   90.00
#
_symmetry.space_group_name_H-M   'P 1'
#
loop_
_entity.id
_entity.type
_entity.pdbx_description
1 polymer ?
#
loop_
_entity_poly.entity_id
_entity_poly.type
_entity_poly.pdbx_seq_one_letter_code
_entity_poly.pdbx_strand_id
1 'polypeptide(L)'
;PDGDCMGSQMGLKYLLKNSFPDKEIYAVGDGVPSYLQELGEVDNIPDEYYNDALVIVVDTSVDKRIYDDRWKTGKYIIKIDHHDDSPDFGNLCYVDETCPACSAIIVRMIKAWGEEVKICPKAAYALYFGIVTDTGRFRYRGLTSEVLSNAGYLLDTNIDVDSLYNKLYVDEVATLKLQGYVYNNFKMTENGVAYICFTKSIMEKFNVTKEDAANLVNSLDSINGSLIWCVFVDQMLPPVENLINKKEDPTKEVRVRIRS
;
A
#
# COMPACT_ATOMS: atom_id res chain seq x y z
N PRO A 1 4.34 2.34 3.56
CA PRO A 1 3.04 2.59 2.92
C PRO A 1 2.86 1.68 1.71
N ASP A 2 1.61 1.35 1.41
CA ASP A 2 1.20 0.66 0.19
C ASP A 2 0.42 1.60 -0.75
N GLY A 3 -0.25 1.03 -1.77
CA GLY A 3 -0.94 1.82 -2.78
C GLY A 3 -2.15 2.57 -2.25
N ASP A 4 -2.92 2.01 -1.32
CA ASP A 4 -4.09 2.69 -0.75
C ASP A 4 -3.68 3.74 0.29
N CYS A 5 -2.69 3.44 1.10
CA CYS A 5 -2.11 4.41 2.03
C CYS A 5 -1.63 5.68 1.29
N MET A 6 -0.81 5.52 0.27
CA MET A 6 -0.34 6.65 -0.52
C MET A 6 -1.43 7.28 -1.40
N GLY A 7 -2.31 6.46 -1.96
CA GLY A 7 -3.43 6.90 -2.78
C GLY A 7 -4.41 7.77 -2.01
N SER A 8 -4.81 7.34 -0.83
CA SER A 8 -5.70 8.09 0.08
C SER A 8 -5.04 9.36 0.59
N GLN A 9 -3.78 9.29 1.02
CA GLN A 9 -3.04 10.44 1.53
C GLN A 9 -2.81 11.51 0.46
N MET A 10 -2.26 11.14 -0.70
CA MET A 10 -1.99 12.09 -1.79
C MET A 10 -3.27 12.57 -2.47
N GLY A 11 -4.25 11.69 -2.62
CA GLY A 11 -5.57 12.04 -3.14
C GLY A 11 -6.23 13.13 -2.30
N LEU A 12 -6.25 12.96 -0.98
CA LEU A 12 -6.78 13.95 -0.05
C LEU A 12 -5.97 15.26 -0.08
N LYS A 13 -4.63 15.19 -0.07
CA LYS A 13 -3.75 16.37 -0.20
C LYS A 13 -4.08 17.19 -1.45
N TYR A 14 -4.15 16.55 -2.61
CA TYR A 14 -4.42 17.26 -3.87
C TYR A 14 -5.85 17.81 -3.95
N LEU A 15 -6.83 17.05 -3.46
CA LEU A 15 -8.22 17.50 -3.34
C LEU A 15 -8.31 18.76 -2.51
N LEU A 16 -7.76 18.75 -1.31
CA LEU A 16 -7.84 19.87 -0.38
C LEU A 16 -7.06 21.10 -0.89
N LYS A 17 -5.85 20.91 -1.46
CA LYS A 17 -5.10 22.00 -2.09
C LYS A 17 -5.87 22.66 -3.24
N ASN A 18 -6.58 21.86 -4.04
CA ASN A 18 -7.36 22.38 -5.15
C ASN A 18 -8.65 23.09 -4.69
N SER A 19 -9.25 22.61 -3.60
CA SER A 19 -10.49 23.15 -3.06
C SER A 19 -10.27 24.39 -2.18
N PHE A 20 -9.14 24.43 -1.47
CA PHE A 20 -8.81 25.46 -0.48
C PHE A 20 -7.39 26.00 -0.72
N PRO A 21 -7.17 26.76 -1.79
CA PRO A 21 -5.83 27.19 -2.21
C PRO A 21 -5.12 28.07 -1.18
N ASP A 22 -5.86 28.76 -0.32
CA ASP A 22 -5.31 29.60 0.75
C ASP A 22 -4.92 28.82 2.03
N LYS A 23 -5.12 27.51 2.05
CA LYS A 23 -4.74 26.65 3.18
C LYS A 23 -3.40 25.98 2.94
N GLU A 24 -2.61 25.90 3.98
CA GLU A 24 -1.39 25.08 4.00
C GLU A 24 -1.77 23.62 4.24
N ILE A 25 -1.42 22.76 3.29
CA ILE A 25 -1.79 21.34 3.31
C ILE A 25 -0.57 20.49 2.97
N TYR A 26 -0.22 19.59 3.88
CA TYR A 26 0.95 18.76 3.81
C TYR A 26 0.58 17.27 3.92
N ALA A 27 1.32 16.42 3.26
CA ALA A 27 1.29 14.97 3.47
C ALA A 27 2.61 14.53 4.05
N VAL A 28 2.60 13.88 5.20
CA VAL A 28 3.81 13.55 5.97
C VAL A 28 3.89 12.03 6.14
N GLY A 29 5.10 11.47 6.01
CA GLY A 29 5.29 10.03 6.13
C GLY A 29 6.77 9.62 6.06
N ASP A 30 7.05 8.32 6.18
CA ASP A 30 8.39 7.73 6.14
C ASP A 30 8.88 7.47 4.70
N GLY A 31 8.81 8.50 3.86
CA GLY A 31 9.19 8.40 2.45
C GLY A 31 8.17 7.68 1.57
N VAL A 32 8.53 7.55 0.30
CA VAL A 32 7.67 6.97 -0.74
C VAL A 32 8.41 5.82 -1.42
N PRO A 33 7.87 4.59 -1.41
CA PRO A 33 8.43 3.48 -2.17
C PRO A 33 8.57 3.81 -3.66
N SER A 34 9.57 3.26 -4.32
CA SER A 34 9.88 3.60 -5.72
C SER A 34 8.70 3.41 -6.68
N TYR A 35 7.90 2.38 -6.49
CA TYR A 35 6.73 2.08 -7.32
C TYR A 35 5.53 3.03 -7.08
N LEU A 36 5.58 3.85 -6.01
CA LEU A 36 4.53 4.82 -5.64
C LEU A 36 4.95 6.29 -5.88
N GLN A 37 6.18 6.54 -6.32
CA GLN A 37 6.72 7.91 -6.49
C GLN A 37 5.88 8.79 -7.42
N GLU A 38 5.18 8.21 -8.38
CA GLU A 38 4.31 8.96 -9.27
C GLU A 38 3.09 9.59 -8.58
N LEU A 39 2.66 9.03 -7.45
CA LEU A 39 1.57 9.61 -6.66
C LEU A 39 1.98 10.93 -6.00
N GLY A 40 3.28 11.16 -5.83
CA GLY A 40 3.86 12.36 -5.23
C GLY A 40 4.83 12.04 -4.11
N GLU A 41 5.35 13.09 -3.51
CA GLU A 41 6.31 13.02 -2.41
C GLU A 41 5.69 13.50 -1.11
N VAL A 42 6.14 12.93 0.01
CA VAL A 42 5.79 13.41 1.34
C VAL A 42 6.55 14.69 1.65
N ASP A 43 5.90 15.58 2.40
CA ASP A 43 6.47 16.85 2.79
C ASP A 43 7.30 16.67 4.07
N ASN A 44 8.39 17.42 4.17
CA ASN A 44 9.14 17.57 5.42
C ASN A 44 8.79 18.92 6.03
N ILE A 45 8.09 18.90 7.18
CA ILE A 45 7.61 20.09 7.86
C ILE A 45 8.18 20.22 9.27
N PRO A 46 8.43 21.46 9.76
CA PRO A 46 8.81 21.70 11.16
C PRO A 46 7.75 21.27 12.16
N ASP A 47 8.16 21.02 13.39
CA ASP A 47 7.29 20.50 14.46
C ASP A 47 6.15 21.46 14.81
N GLU A 48 6.41 22.77 14.74
CA GLU A 48 5.42 23.81 15.03
C GLU A 48 4.17 23.75 14.13
N TYR A 49 4.29 23.20 12.92
CA TYR A 49 3.15 23.06 12.00
C TYR A 49 2.09 22.08 12.48
N TYR A 50 2.47 21.16 13.38
CA TYR A 50 1.48 20.22 13.95
C TYR A 50 0.60 20.85 15.03
N ASN A 51 1.10 21.81 15.82
CA ASN A 51 0.45 22.26 17.06
C ASN A 51 -0.95 22.86 16.87
N ASP A 52 -1.21 23.55 15.76
CA ASP A 52 -2.52 24.11 15.45
C ASP A 52 -3.20 23.43 14.24
N ALA A 53 -2.63 22.32 13.78
CA ALA A 53 -3.11 21.63 12.60
C ALA A 53 -4.34 20.75 12.88
N LEU A 54 -5.19 20.65 11.86
CA LEU A 54 -6.06 19.49 11.68
C LEU A 54 -5.20 18.35 11.11
N VAL A 55 -4.98 17.32 11.91
CA VAL A 55 -4.28 16.11 11.47
C VAL A 55 -5.29 15.08 10.99
N ILE A 56 -5.12 14.58 9.77
CA ILE A 56 -5.95 13.52 9.20
C ILE A 56 -5.07 12.30 8.98
N VAL A 57 -5.34 11.23 9.73
CA VAL A 57 -4.68 9.94 9.58
C VAL A 57 -5.54 9.06 8.70
N VAL A 58 -4.96 8.58 7.61
CA VAL A 58 -5.64 7.74 6.62
C VAL A 58 -5.01 6.35 6.57
N ASP A 59 -5.83 5.33 6.33
CA ASP A 59 -5.40 3.97 6.04
C ASP A 59 -4.42 3.38 7.08
N THR A 60 -4.78 3.53 8.36
CA THR A 60 -3.93 3.07 9.46
C THR A 60 -4.76 2.48 10.58
N SER A 61 -4.70 1.16 10.77
CA SER A 61 -5.47 0.45 11.78
C SER A 61 -5.08 0.86 13.21
N VAL A 62 -3.78 0.94 13.52
CA VAL A 62 -3.27 1.22 14.87
C VAL A 62 -2.31 2.39 14.88
N ASP A 63 -2.36 3.19 15.94
CA ASP A 63 -1.55 4.40 16.13
C ASP A 63 -0.03 4.15 16.06
N LYS A 64 0.42 2.98 16.50
CA LYS A 64 1.83 2.57 16.49
C LYS A 64 2.45 2.42 15.09
N ARG A 65 1.62 2.36 14.05
CA ARG A 65 2.06 2.29 12.64
C ARG A 65 2.21 3.67 12.00
N ILE A 66 1.76 4.73 12.69
CA ILE A 66 1.95 6.11 12.22
C ILE A 66 3.43 6.46 12.26
N TYR A 67 3.91 7.13 11.23
CA TYR A 67 5.32 7.43 10.97
C TYR A 67 6.08 7.98 12.18
N ASP A 68 5.52 8.99 12.85
CA ASP A 68 6.12 9.58 14.05
C ASP A 68 5.05 10.09 15.03
N ASP A 69 5.45 10.42 16.23
CA ASP A 69 4.52 10.81 17.31
C ASP A 69 4.01 12.26 17.22
N ARG A 70 4.51 13.08 16.30
CA ARG A 70 4.11 14.50 16.16
C ARG A 70 2.63 14.67 15.80
N TRP A 71 2.02 13.68 15.16
CA TRP A 71 0.59 13.70 14.89
C TRP A 71 -0.27 13.91 16.14
N LYS A 72 0.21 13.47 17.34
CA LYS A 72 -0.47 13.61 18.63
C LYS A 72 -0.59 15.05 19.10
N THR A 73 0.24 15.95 18.60
CA THR A 73 0.25 17.37 18.97
C THR A 73 -0.74 18.21 18.15
N GLY A 74 -1.40 17.60 17.17
CA GLY A 74 -2.43 18.24 16.36
C GLY A 74 -3.59 18.77 17.22
N LYS A 75 -4.14 19.92 16.84
CA LYS A 75 -5.28 20.55 17.52
C LYS A 75 -6.56 19.72 17.44
N TYR A 76 -6.73 19.06 16.31
CA TYR A 76 -7.84 18.14 16.08
C TYR A 76 -7.34 16.99 15.21
N ILE A 77 -7.71 15.78 15.56
CA ILE A 77 -7.21 14.55 14.91
C ILE A 77 -8.40 13.79 14.38
N ILE A 78 -8.39 13.48 13.08
CA ILE A 78 -9.37 12.65 12.40
C ILE A 78 -8.69 11.37 11.93
N LYS A 79 -9.32 10.23 12.19
CA LYS A 79 -8.96 8.93 11.60
C LYS A 79 -9.95 8.56 10.51
N ILE A 80 -9.46 8.15 9.33
CA ILE A 80 -10.24 7.58 8.23
C ILE A 80 -9.60 6.24 7.86
N ASP A 81 -10.32 5.14 8.01
CA ASP A 81 -9.74 3.80 7.87
C ASP A 81 -10.77 2.77 7.41
N HIS A 82 -10.30 1.64 6.90
CA HIS A 82 -11.14 0.53 6.45
C HIS A 82 -10.72 -0.83 7.03
N HIS A 83 -9.68 -0.87 7.85
CA HIS A 83 -9.17 -2.14 8.40
C HIS A 83 -10.10 -2.71 9.47
N ASP A 84 -10.17 -4.05 9.53
CA ASP A 84 -10.77 -4.79 10.63
C ASP A 84 -9.97 -4.56 11.93
N ASP A 85 -10.65 -4.68 13.07
CA ASP A 85 -10.03 -4.53 14.39
C ASP A 85 -9.21 -3.23 14.56
N SER A 86 -9.76 -2.13 14.04
CA SER A 86 -9.12 -0.82 14.00
C SER A 86 -9.53 0.02 15.23
N PRO A 87 -8.75 0.02 16.34
CA PRO A 87 -9.10 0.76 17.54
C PRO A 87 -9.20 2.26 17.26
N ASP A 88 -10.17 2.91 17.91
CA ASP A 88 -10.35 4.35 17.80
C ASP A 88 -9.18 5.12 18.42
N PHE A 89 -8.72 6.14 17.73
CA PHE A 89 -7.81 7.15 18.23
C PHE A 89 -8.09 8.51 17.57
N GLY A 90 -7.73 9.58 18.26
CA GLY A 90 -8.04 10.95 17.81
C GLY A 90 -9.40 11.46 18.30
N ASN A 91 -9.85 12.58 17.72
CA ASN A 91 -11.07 13.27 18.12
C ASN A 91 -12.31 12.79 17.34
N LEU A 92 -12.10 12.32 16.12
CA LEU A 92 -13.13 11.76 15.25
C LEU A 92 -12.57 10.55 14.53
N CYS A 93 -13.31 9.44 14.55
CA CYS A 93 -12.98 8.22 13.83
C CYS A 93 -14.09 7.91 12.83
N TYR A 94 -13.70 7.72 11.58
CA TYR A 94 -14.55 7.20 10.53
C TYR A 94 -13.91 5.91 10.00
N VAL A 95 -14.37 4.77 10.51
CA VAL A 95 -13.89 3.44 10.12
C VAL A 95 -15.02 2.69 9.46
N ASP A 96 -14.80 2.15 8.27
CA ASP A 96 -15.77 1.34 7.54
C ASP A 96 -15.09 0.05 7.04
N GLU A 97 -15.14 -0.98 7.88
CA GLU A 97 -14.57 -2.31 7.63
C GLU A 97 -15.23 -3.03 6.43
N THR A 98 -16.38 -2.56 5.97
CA THR A 98 -17.06 -3.11 4.80
C THR A 98 -16.56 -2.52 3.48
N CYS A 99 -15.84 -1.41 3.53
CA CYS A 99 -15.26 -0.77 2.38
C CYS A 99 -13.88 -1.39 2.09
N PRO A 100 -13.60 -1.81 0.85
CA PRO A 100 -12.36 -2.52 0.54
C PRO A 100 -11.13 -1.61 0.39
N ALA A 101 -11.26 -0.29 0.55
CA ALA A 101 -10.16 0.66 0.42
C ALA A 101 -10.47 2.00 1.11
N CYS A 102 -9.51 2.58 1.80
CA CYS A 102 -9.62 3.92 2.40
C CYS A 102 -9.82 4.99 1.32
N SER A 103 -9.19 4.88 0.17
CA SER A 103 -9.40 5.74 -0.99
C SER A 103 -10.87 5.74 -1.45
N ALA A 104 -11.56 4.60 -1.40
CA ALA A 104 -12.99 4.53 -1.75
C ALA A 104 -13.88 5.25 -0.73
N ILE A 105 -13.52 5.22 0.56
CA ILE A 105 -14.17 6.00 1.62
C ILE A 105 -14.02 7.51 1.32
N ILE A 106 -12.82 7.95 0.97
CA ILE A 106 -12.58 9.37 0.63
C ILE A 106 -13.41 9.80 -0.57
N VAL A 107 -13.55 8.96 -1.61
CA VAL A 107 -14.43 9.28 -2.76
C VAL A 107 -15.89 9.39 -2.33
N ARG A 108 -16.37 8.54 -1.44
CA ARG A 108 -17.72 8.66 -0.84
C ARG A 108 -17.89 10.01 -0.14
N MET A 109 -16.88 10.44 0.63
CA MET A 109 -16.88 11.74 1.30
C MET A 109 -16.90 12.90 0.30
N ILE A 110 -16.09 12.84 -0.77
CA ILE A 110 -16.08 13.84 -1.85
C ILE A 110 -17.49 14.00 -2.47
N LYS A 111 -18.14 12.89 -2.77
CA LYS A 111 -19.51 12.91 -3.32
C LYS A 111 -20.54 13.50 -2.35
N ALA A 112 -20.36 13.26 -1.04
CA ALA A 112 -21.22 13.83 -0.01
C ALA A 112 -20.99 15.35 0.20
N TRP A 113 -19.75 15.82 0.07
CA TRP A 113 -19.41 17.24 0.15
C TRP A 113 -19.85 18.03 -1.09
N GLY A 114 -20.05 17.35 -2.23
CA GLY A 114 -20.59 17.96 -3.44
C GLY A 114 -19.77 19.15 -3.92
N GLU A 115 -20.42 20.31 -4.05
CA GLU A 115 -19.79 21.54 -4.58
C GLU A 115 -18.80 22.23 -3.62
N GLU A 116 -18.75 21.79 -2.36
CA GLU A 116 -17.80 22.35 -1.37
C GLU A 116 -16.35 21.99 -1.67
N VAL A 117 -16.13 20.91 -2.41
CA VAL A 117 -14.79 20.47 -2.83
C VAL A 117 -14.70 20.32 -4.35
N LYS A 118 -13.51 20.52 -4.89
CA LYS A 118 -13.24 20.44 -6.33
C LYS A 118 -12.17 19.38 -6.58
N ILE A 119 -12.59 18.23 -7.08
CA ILE A 119 -11.65 17.19 -7.47
C ILE A 119 -10.83 17.63 -8.69
N CYS A 120 -9.53 17.35 -8.66
CA CYS A 120 -8.64 17.58 -9.81
C CYS A 120 -8.10 16.22 -10.30
N PRO A 121 -7.59 16.13 -11.56
CA PRO A 121 -7.07 14.88 -12.10
C PRO A 121 -5.99 14.21 -11.24
N LYS A 122 -5.13 14.99 -10.57
CA LYS A 122 -4.11 14.42 -9.66
C LYS A 122 -4.73 13.74 -8.44
N ALA A 123 -5.74 14.35 -7.83
CA ALA A 123 -6.46 13.75 -6.70
C ALA A 123 -7.20 12.49 -7.15
N ALA A 124 -7.90 12.55 -8.28
CA ALA A 124 -8.62 11.41 -8.83
C ALA A 124 -7.68 10.25 -9.19
N TYR A 125 -6.53 10.52 -9.79
CA TYR A 125 -5.53 9.51 -10.12
C TYR A 125 -5.02 8.79 -8.87
N ALA A 126 -4.65 9.54 -7.82
CA ALA A 126 -4.15 8.95 -6.59
C ALA A 126 -5.21 8.10 -5.89
N LEU A 127 -6.46 8.57 -5.78
CA LEU A 127 -7.56 7.81 -5.19
C LEU A 127 -7.91 6.57 -6.02
N TYR A 128 -7.92 6.68 -7.34
CA TYR A 128 -8.15 5.53 -8.21
C TYR A 128 -7.05 4.48 -8.07
N PHE A 129 -5.80 4.92 -7.96
CA PHE A 129 -4.66 4.03 -7.70
C PHE A 129 -4.84 3.24 -6.40
N GLY A 130 -5.23 3.91 -5.30
CA GLY A 130 -5.51 3.24 -4.04
C GLY A 130 -6.62 2.20 -4.16
N ILE A 131 -7.75 2.55 -4.78
CA ILE A 131 -8.85 1.60 -5.00
C ILE A 131 -8.38 0.38 -5.81
N VAL A 132 -7.62 0.59 -6.89
CA VAL A 132 -7.14 -0.49 -7.76
C VAL A 132 -6.21 -1.44 -7.01
N THR A 133 -5.32 -0.92 -6.17
CA THR A 133 -4.36 -1.75 -5.43
C THR A 133 -5.05 -2.60 -4.38
N ASP A 134 -5.91 -2.02 -3.55
CA ASP A 134 -6.56 -2.72 -2.45
C ASP A 134 -7.69 -3.66 -2.87
N THR A 135 -8.33 -3.37 -3.99
CA THR A 135 -9.31 -4.29 -4.58
C THR A 135 -8.69 -5.36 -5.49
N GLY A 136 -7.37 -5.38 -5.63
CA GLY A 136 -6.68 -6.27 -6.58
C GLY A 136 -7.24 -6.17 -8.00
N ARG A 137 -7.39 -4.96 -8.52
CA ARG A 137 -8.03 -4.67 -9.81
C ARG A 137 -9.51 -5.05 -9.83
N PHE A 138 -10.22 -4.72 -8.77
CA PHE A 138 -11.65 -5.05 -8.62
C PHE A 138 -11.96 -6.56 -8.61
N ARG A 139 -11.03 -7.39 -8.07
CA ARG A 139 -11.16 -8.86 -8.02
C ARG A 139 -11.37 -9.40 -6.62
N TYR A 140 -10.93 -8.68 -5.58
CA TYR A 140 -10.96 -9.16 -4.23
C TYR A 140 -12.36 -9.10 -3.60
N ARG A 141 -12.53 -9.77 -2.48
CA ARG A 141 -13.77 -9.73 -1.69
C ARG A 141 -14.03 -8.30 -1.21
N GLY A 142 -15.31 -7.97 -1.00
CA GLY A 142 -15.71 -6.62 -0.59
C GLY A 142 -16.01 -5.67 -1.75
N LEU A 143 -15.82 -6.09 -3.02
CA LEU A 143 -16.22 -5.29 -4.16
C LEU A 143 -17.74 -5.10 -4.19
N THR A 144 -18.19 -3.86 -4.20
CA THR A 144 -19.60 -3.46 -4.28
C THR A 144 -19.88 -2.58 -5.48
N SER A 145 -21.15 -2.40 -5.82
CA SER A 145 -21.56 -1.45 -6.86
C SER A 145 -21.18 -0.01 -6.51
N GLU A 146 -21.14 0.34 -5.23
CA GLU A 146 -20.69 1.64 -4.77
C GLU A 146 -19.21 1.87 -5.10
N VAL A 147 -18.34 0.90 -4.83
CA VAL A 147 -16.89 1.00 -5.15
C VAL A 147 -16.67 1.19 -6.65
N LEU A 148 -17.39 0.45 -7.49
CA LEU A 148 -17.33 0.64 -8.95
C LEU A 148 -17.87 2.02 -9.38
N SER A 149 -18.95 2.49 -8.76
CA SER A 149 -19.47 3.85 -8.99
C SER A 149 -18.50 4.93 -8.55
N ASN A 150 -17.77 4.71 -7.44
CA ASN A 150 -16.73 5.63 -6.98
C ASN A 150 -15.55 5.65 -7.95
N ALA A 151 -15.11 4.50 -8.43
CA ALA A 151 -14.09 4.42 -9.47
C ALA A 151 -14.54 5.12 -10.77
N GLY A 152 -15.78 4.88 -11.21
CA GLY A 152 -16.36 5.58 -12.37
C GLY A 152 -16.37 7.09 -12.22
N TYR A 153 -16.76 7.62 -11.05
CA TYR A 153 -16.71 9.05 -10.75
C TYR A 153 -15.29 9.65 -10.91
N LEU A 154 -14.26 8.90 -10.51
CA LEU A 154 -12.88 9.35 -10.69
C LEU A 154 -12.47 9.37 -12.17
N LEU A 155 -12.96 8.40 -12.97
CA LEU A 155 -12.69 8.34 -14.41
C LEU A 155 -13.27 9.53 -15.19
N ASP A 156 -14.35 10.15 -14.71
CA ASP A 156 -14.94 11.35 -15.32
C ASP A 156 -13.98 12.55 -15.32
N THR A 157 -12.89 12.50 -14.54
CA THR A 157 -11.82 13.52 -14.55
C THR A 157 -10.77 13.30 -15.64
N ASN A 158 -10.92 12.29 -16.50
CA ASN A 158 -10.00 11.93 -17.60
C ASN A 158 -8.58 11.57 -17.11
N ILE A 159 -8.46 10.83 -16.04
CA ILE A 159 -7.17 10.26 -15.60
C ILE A 159 -6.63 9.25 -16.61
N ASP A 160 -5.30 9.16 -16.72
CA ASP A 160 -4.63 8.18 -17.58
C ASP A 160 -4.56 6.80 -16.92
N VAL A 161 -5.62 6.01 -17.14
CA VAL A 161 -5.74 4.65 -16.60
C VAL A 161 -4.72 3.69 -17.21
N ASP A 162 -4.41 3.84 -18.50
CA ASP A 162 -3.45 2.96 -19.17
C ASP A 162 -2.05 3.13 -18.58
N SER A 163 -1.64 4.37 -18.32
CA SER A 163 -0.37 4.66 -17.62
C SER A 163 -0.36 4.03 -16.22
N LEU A 164 -1.45 4.15 -15.46
CA LEU A 164 -1.58 3.58 -14.12
C LEU A 164 -1.41 2.05 -14.14
N TYR A 165 -2.14 1.35 -15.01
CA TYR A 165 -2.05 -0.10 -15.10
C TYR A 165 -0.69 -0.58 -15.61
N ASN A 166 -0.08 0.14 -16.55
CA ASN A 166 1.26 -0.18 -17.02
C ASN A 166 2.30 -0.11 -15.89
N LYS A 167 2.22 0.88 -15.03
CA LYS A 167 3.15 1.00 -13.89
C LYS A 167 2.93 -0.04 -12.80
N LEU A 168 1.67 -0.40 -12.54
CA LEU A 168 1.35 -1.38 -11.50
C LEU A 168 1.61 -2.83 -11.93
N TYR A 169 1.50 -3.15 -13.22
CA TYR A 169 1.33 -4.53 -13.67
C TYR A 169 2.16 -4.92 -14.90
N VAL A 170 2.96 -4.02 -15.44
CA VAL A 170 3.95 -4.37 -16.46
C VAL A 170 5.28 -4.65 -15.78
N ASP A 171 5.65 -5.91 -15.77
CA ASP A 171 6.87 -6.38 -15.14
C ASP A 171 8.08 -6.36 -16.09
N GLU A 172 9.26 -6.16 -15.53
CA GLU A 172 10.52 -6.38 -16.23
C GLU A 172 10.67 -7.83 -16.67
N VAL A 173 11.35 -8.06 -17.80
CA VAL A 173 11.57 -9.41 -18.35
C VAL A 173 12.22 -10.35 -17.34
N ALA A 174 13.09 -9.84 -16.48
CA ALA A 174 13.73 -10.63 -15.42
C ALA A 174 12.69 -11.15 -14.40
N THR A 175 11.75 -10.28 -13.97
CA THR A 175 10.65 -10.63 -13.07
C THR A 175 9.72 -11.67 -13.70
N LEU A 176 9.34 -11.49 -14.98
CA LEU A 176 8.51 -12.46 -15.71
C LEU A 176 9.19 -13.84 -15.82
N LYS A 177 10.51 -13.88 -16.06
CA LYS A 177 11.25 -15.13 -16.07
C LYS A 177 11.30 -15.81 -14.70
N LEU A 178 11.45 -15.01 -13.64
CA LEU A 178 11.39 -15.52 -12.27
C LEU A 178 9.99 -16.02 -11.93
N GLN A 179 8.94 -15.34 -12.36
CA GLN A 179 7.55 -15.78 -12.21
C GLN A 179 7.30 -17.11 -12.92
N GLY A 180 7.84 -17.28 -14.14
CA GLY A 180 7.85 -18.57 -14.85
C GLY A 180 8.55 -19.67 -14.03
N TYR A 181 9.66 -19.33 -13.36
CA TYR A 181 10.32 -20.27 -12.45
C TYR A 181 9.43 -20.64 -11.26
N VAL A 182 8.70 -19.68 -10.67
CA VAL A 182 7.73 -19.93 -9.58
C VAL A 182 6.71 -20.96 -10.02
N TYR A 183 6.03 -20.75 -11.14
CA TYR A 183 4.99 -21.66 -11.64
C TYR A 183 5.50 -23.07 -11.94
N ASN A 184 6.76 -23.24 -12.30
CA ASN A 184 7.34 -24.54 -12.57
C ASN A 184 7.91 -25.26 -11.35
N ASN A 185 8.14 -24.56 -10.21
CA ASN A 185 8.89 -25.08 -9.09
C ASN A 185 8.21 -24.90 -7.73
N PHE A 186 7.02 -24.28 -7.66
CA PHE A 186 6.30 -24.20 -6.40
C PHE A 186 5.93 -25.60 -5.89
N LYS A 187 5.77 -25.69 -4.59
CA LYS A 187 5.31 -26.91 -3.92
C LYS A 187 3.97 -26.64 -3.27
N MET A 188 3.15 -27.67 -3.17
CA MET A 188 1.87 -27.62 -2.50
C MET A 188 1.74 -28.80 -1.54
N THR A 189 1.31 -28.52 -0.30
CA THR A 189 1.02 -29.54 0.68
C THR A 189 -0.40 -30.08 0.51
N GLU A 190 -0.68 -31.25 1.07
CA GLU A 190 -2.03 -31.84 1.10
C GLU A 190 -3.05 -30.96 1.82
N ASN A 191 -2.60 -30.09 2.74
CA ASN A 191 -3.43 -29.14 3.48
C ASN A 191 -3.61 -27.77 2.78
N GLY A 192 -3.26 -27.67 1.51
CA GLY A 192 -3.49 -26.46 0.71
C GLY A 192 -2.50 -25.33 0.98
N VAL A 193 -1.28 -25.60 1.43
CA VAL A 193 -0.22 -24.59 1.53
C VAL A 193 0.65 -24.64 0.29
N ALA A 194 0.58 -23.60 -0.55
CA ALA A 194 1.47 -23.43 -1.69
C ALA A 194 2.70 -22.61 -1.28
N TYR A 195 3.91 -23.04 -1.67
CA TYR A 195 5.12 -22.32 -1.30
C TYR A 195 6.27 -22.49 -2.28
N ILE A 196 7.17 -21.51 -2.26
CA ILE A 196 8.44 -21.54 -2.98
C ILE A 196 9.56 -20.96 -2.12
N CYS A 197 10.81 -21.46 -2.36
CA CYS A 197 12.01 -20.97 -1.68
C CYS A 197 12.96 -20.37 -2.72
N PHE A 198 13.34 -19.12 -2.54
CA PHE A 198 14.36 -18.43 -3.34
C PHE A 198 15.68 -18.44 -2.61
N THR A 199 16.65 -19.18 -3.13
CA THR A 199 18.03 -19.13 -2.69
C THR A 199 18.78 -17.98 -3.37
N LYS A 200 19.91 -17.58 -2.80
CA LYS A 200 20.80 -16.57 -3.40
C LYS A 200 21.14 -16.92 -4.84
N SER A 201 21.47 -18.19 -5.12
CA SER A 201 21.84 -18.65 -6.47
C SER A 201 20.69 -18.52 -7.49
N ILE A 202 19.45 -18.70 -7.06
CA ILE A 202 18.26 -18.50 -7.90
C ILE A 202 18.10 -17.01 -8.22
N MET A 203 18.19 -16.13 -7.22
CA MET A 203 18.06 -14.70 -7.43
C MET A 203 19.17 -14.14 -8.34
N GLU A 204 20.42 -14.59 -8.15
CA GLU A 204 21.54 -14.22 -9.01
C GLU A 204 21.34 -14.71 -10.46
N LYS A 205 20.86 -15.96 -10.65
CA LYS A 205 20.57 -16.51 -11.97
C LYS A 205 19.56 -15.68 -12.77
N PHE A 206 18.56 -15.12 -12.10
CA PHE A 206 17.52 -14.30 -12.75
C PHE A 206 17.81 -12.80 -12.70
N ASN A 207 18.93 -12.40 -12.06
CA ASN A 207 19.32 -11.00 -11.87
C ASN A 207 18.22 -10.16 -11.23
N VAL A 208 17.66 -10.65 -10.11
CA VAL A 208 16.59 -10.01 -9.36
C VAL A 208 16.99 -9.77 -7.91
N THR A 209 16.37 -8.78 -7.29
CA THR A 209 16.59 -8.46 -5.89
C THR A 209 15.78 -9.39 -4.96
N LYS A 210 16.09 -9.36 -3.66
CA LYS A 210 15.30 -10.05 -2.63
C LYS A 210 13.87 -9.51 -2.57
N GLU A 211 13.70 -8.22 -2.82
CA GLU A 211 12.39 -7.58 -2.82
C GLU A 211 11.54 -8.06 -4.00
N ASP A 212 12.12 -8.12 -5.21
CA ASP A 212 11.45 -8.66 -6.39
C ASP A 212 10.99 -10.10 -6.15
N ALA A 213 11.87 -10.94 -5.59
CA ALA A 213 11.53 -12.32 -5.26
C ALA A 213 10.39 -12.41 -4.22
N ALA A 214 10.43 -11.58 -3.17
CA ALA A 214 9.39 -11.57 -2.12
C ALA A 214 8.04 -11.06 -2.65
N ASN A 215 8.03 -10.15 -3.61
CA ASN A 215 6.82 -9.60 -4.22
C ASN A 215 6.06 -10.63 -5.08
N LEU A 216 6.73 -11.71 -5.51
CA LEU A 216 6.08 -12.81 -6.25
C LEU A 216 5.18 -13.71 -5.38
N VAL A 217 4.96 -13.39 -4.12
CA VAL A 217 4.03 -14.15 -3.25
C VAL A 217 2.64 -14.28 -3.90
N ASN A 218 2.14 -13.21 -4.53
CA ASN A 218 0.84 -13.21 -5.18
C ASN A 218 0.78 -14.05 -6.48
N SER A 219 1.91 -14.53 -7.01
CA SER A 219 1.91 -15.46 -8.15
C SER A 219 1.27 -16.81 -7.82
N LEU A 220 1.14 -17.14 -6.53
CA LEU A 220 0.56 -18.39 -6.06
C LEU A 220 -0.93 -18.28 -5.68
N ASP A 221 -1.55 -17.10 -5.81
CA ASP A 221 -2.94 -16.82 -5.44
C ASP A 221 -3.98 -17.53 -6.32
N SER A 222 -3.60 -17.83 -7.56
CA SER A 222 -4.47 -18.43 -8.57
C SER A 222 -4.44 -19.97 -8.59
N ILE A 223 -3.74 -20.60 -7.66
CA ILE A 223 -3.64 -22.06 -7.59
C ILE A 223 -4.91 -22.65 -6.96
N ASN A 224 -5.60 -23.49 -7.72
CA ASN A 224 -6.79 -24.15 -7.21
C ASN A 224 -6.46 -25.05 -5.99
N GLY A 225 -7.21 -24.88 -4.89
CA GLY A 225 -6.99 -25.60 -3.65
C GLY A 225 -5.91 -25.01 -2.74
N SER A 226 -5.26 -23.92 -3.12
CA SER A 226 -4.37 -23.18 -2.23
C SER A 226 -5.21 -22.36 -1.24
N LEU A 227 -4.99 -22.56 0.06
CA LEU A 227 -5.61 -21.82 1.15
C LEU A 227 -4.66 -20.78 1.72
N ILE A 228 -3.36 -21.11 1.69
CA ILE A 228 -2.28 -20.24 2.17
C ILE A 228 -1.14 -20.34 1.17
N TRP A 229 -0.51 -19.22 0.84
CA TRP A 229 0.68 -19.22 0.00
C TRP A 229 1.81 -18.42 0.62
N CYS A 230 3.03 -18.96 0.46
CA CYS A 230 4.22 -18.45 1.11
C CYS A 230 5.40 -18.36 0.15
N VAL A 231 6.16 -17.29 0.26
CA VAL A 231 7.47 -17.16 -0.37
C VAL A 231 8.54 -17.03 0.71
N PHE A 232 9.53 -17.89 0.64
CA PHE A 232 10.72 -17.89 1.50
C PHE A 232 11.90 -17.34 0.70
N VAL A 233 12.50 -16.25 1.17
CA VAL A 233 13.66 -15.63 0.54
C VAL A 233 14.84 -15.70 1.48
N ASP A 234 15.91 -16.33 1.03
CA ASP A 234 17.17 -16.46 1.78
C ASP A 234 17.82 -15.06 1.96
N GLN A 235 17.92 -14.63 3.20
CA GLN A 235 18.57 -13.38 3.58
C GLN A 235 19.97 -13.69 4.08
N MET A 236 20.95 -13.69 3.18
CA MET A 236 22.34 -13.62 3.66
C MET A 236 22.56 -12.21 4.23
N LEU A 237 22.75 -12.14 5.53
CA LEU A 237 23.32 -10.94 6.13
C LEU A 237 24.71 -10.69 5.49
N PRO A 238 25.09 -9.42 5.27
CA PRO A 238 26.47 -9.12 4.91
C PRO A 238 27.39 -9.74 5.97
N PRO A 239 28.58 -10.22 5.60
CA PRO A 239 29.53 -10.78 6.54
C PRO A 239 29.75 -9.75 7.66
N VAL A 240 29.26 -10.07 8.83
CA VAL A 240 29.38 -9.18 9.99
C VAL A 240 30.72 -9.45 10.63
N GLU A 241 31.73 -8.71 10.23
CA GLU A 241 33.06 -8.72 10.87
C GLU A 241 33.00 -8.32 12.36
N ASN A 242 31.82 -7.95 12.89
CA ASN A 242 31.65 -7.40 14.23
C ASN A 242 30.58 -8.06 15.12
N LEU A 243 30.08 -9.26 14.82
CA LEU A 243 29.25 -10.03 15.77
C LEU A 243 30.07 -11.06 16.55
N ILE A 244 31.06 -10.57 17.26
CA ILE A 244 31.78 -11.33 18.28
C ILE A 244 30.79 -11.55 19.44
N ASN A 245 30.30 -12.80 19.61
CA ASN A 245 29.54 -13.34 20.76
C ASN A 245 28.05 -13.69 20.60
N LYS A 246 27.54 -14.01 19.43
CA LYS A 246 26.25 -14.72 19.37
C LYS A 246 26.42 -16.16 18.91
N LYS A 247 25.85 -17.07 19.70
CA LYS A 247 25.86 -18.55 19.46
C LYS A 247 24.90 -19.01 18.35
N GLU A 248 24.23 -18.09 17.65
CA GLU A 248 23.33 -18.38 16.53
C GLU A 248 24.05 -17.98 15.24
N ASP A 249 23.95 -18.85 14.23
CA ASP A 249 24.52 -18.59 12.91
C ASP A 249 23.76 -17.45 12.21
N PRO A 250 24.34 -16.22 12.15
CA PRO A 250 23.65 -15.05 11.58
C PRO A 250 23.45 -15.14 10.07
N THR A 251 23.96 -16.22 9.42
CA THR A 251 23.87 -16.41 7.99
C THR A 251 22.57 -17.08 7.53
N LYS A 252 21.66 -17.40 8.46
CA LYS A 252 20.43 -18.18 8.20
C LYS A 252 19.15 -17.38 8.48
N GLU A 253 19.11 -16.10 8.17
CA GLU A 253 17.83 -15.39 8.16
C GLU A 253 17.07 -15.69 6.87
N VAL A 254 15.79 -16.01 7.03
CA VAL A 254 14.85 -16.22 5.92
C VAL A 254 13.72 -15.21 6.06
N ARG A 255 13.52 -14.38 5.04
CA ARG A 255 12.35 -13.52 4.95
C ARG A 255 11.18 -14.35 4.45
N VAL A 256 10.05 -14.29 5.16
CA VAL A 256 8.83 -14.99 4.78
C VAL A 256 7.74 -13.96 4.49
N ARG A 257 7.10 -14.08 3.33
CA ARG A 257 5.82 -13.41 3.03
C ARG A 257 4.73 -14.47 2.96
N ILE A 258 3.65 -14.23 3.67
CA ILE A 258 2.49 -15.13 3.77
C ILE A 258 1.24 -14.36 3.35
N ARG A 259 0.34 -15.04 2.63
CA ARG A 259 -0.99 -14.56 2.24
C ARG A 259 -2.00 -15.70 2.38
N SER A 260 -3.28 -15.34 2.52
CA SER A 260 -4.41 -16.28 2.61
C SER A 260 -5.64 -15.72 1.88
#